data_9b5bfb7b8359bc7ead3ef13b307f954f
#
_entry.id   9b5bfb7b8359bc7ead3ef13b307f954f
#
_cell.length_a   1.000
_cell.length_b   1.000
_cell.length_c   1.000
_cell.angle_alpha   90.00
_cell.angle_beta   90.00
_cell.angle_gamma   90.00
#
_symmetry.space_group_name_H-M   'P 1'
#
loop_
_entity.id
_entity.type
_entity.pdbx_description
1 polymer ?
#
loop_
_entity_poly.entity_id
_entity_poly.type
_entity_poly.pdbx_seq_one_letter_code
_entity_poly.pdbx_strand_id
1 'polypeptide(L)'
;MRSYYYIDLLKAVLAKTEAEYGPATLQKAKVRIKQSRAVQLVRDKAGLDIMWTMTSVDREEQLLPIRIPLQKWLLGHRIFIIRDGEQAKFDTVANMAELSALRAGQGHDWPDTEILRHNQLTVQTSPDYGGLFRMLEAGRFDY
;
A
#
# COMPACT_ATOMS: atom_id res chain seq x y z
N MET A 1 11.37 -5.88 -0.63
CA MET A 1 11.82 -5.58 0.75
C MET A 1 10.63 -5.85 1.65
N ARG A 2 10.71 -6.82 2.55
CA ARG A 2 9.52 -7.28 3.26
C ARG A 2 9.60 -6.92 4.70
N SER A 3 8.67 -6.18 5.11
CA SER A 3 7.93 -6.13 6.38
C SER A 3 8.60 -6.61 7.67
N TYR A 4 9.89 -6.85 7.71
CA TYR A 4 10.59 -7.09 8.97
C TYR A 4 10.44 -5.88 9.90
N TYR A 5 10.54 -4.67 9.35
CA TYR A 5 10.36 -3.43 10.12
C TYR A 5 9.05 -3.39 10.89
N TYR A 6 7.91 -3.66 10.23
CA TYR A 6 6.60 -3.61 10.91
C TYR A 6 6.43 -4.71 11.94
N ILE A 7 6.99 -5.90 11.66
CA ILE A 7 6.98 -7.03 12.60
C ILE A 7 7.84 -6.72 13.81
N ASP A 8 9.03 -6.18 13.61
CA ASP A 8 9.95 -5.86 14.71
C ASP A 8 9.43 -4.68 15.53
N LEU A 9 8.79 -3.69 14.91
CA LEU A 9 8.10 -2.61 15.60
C LEU A 9 6.96 -3.16 16.47
N LEU A 10 6.12 -4.04 15.95
CA LEU A 10 5.04 -4.66 16.71
C LEU A 10 5.57 -5.48 17.88
N LYS A 11 6.64 -6.27 17.69
CA LYS A 11 7.31 -6.98 18.80
C LYS A 11 7.79 -6.02 19.88
N ALA A 12 8.40 -4.90 19.49
CA ALA A 12 8.89 -3.90 20.44
C ALA A 12 7.72 -3.26 21.23
N VAL A 13 6.60 -2.99 20.56
CA VAL A 13 5.38 -2.49 21.23
C VAL A 13 4.87 -3.52 22.23
N LEU A 14 4.68 -4.77 21.83
CA LEU A 14 4.16 -5.84 22.71
C LEU A 14 5.06 -6.06 23.91
N ALA A 15 6.38 -6.10 23.72
CA ALA A 15 7.34 -6.21 24.82
C ALA A 15 7.29 -4.99 25.77
N LYS A 16 7.06 -3.78 25.25
CA LYS A 16 7.00 -2.56 26.06
C LYS A 16 5.71 -2.47 26.90
N THR A 17 4.65 -3.10 26.45
CA THR A 17 3.33 -3.07 27.09
C THR A 17 3.03 -4.33 27.91
N GLU A 18 3.93 -5.31 27.93
CA GLU A 18 3.75 -6.60 28.60
C GLU A 18 3.44 -6.47 30.11
N ALA A 19 4.10 -5.52 30.78
CA ALA A 19 3.87 -5.29 32.22
C ALA A 19 2.45 -4.85 32.57
N GLU A 20 1.77 -4.18 31.62
CA GLU A 20 0.41 -3.64 31.82
C GLU A 20 -0.66 -4.58 31.25
N TYR A 21 -0.40 -5.20 30.09
CA TYR A 21 -1.40 -5.97 29.34
C TYR A 21 -1.12 -7.48 29.31
N GLY A 22 -0.02 -7.93 29.92
CA GLY A 22 0.40 -9.32 29.92
C GLY A 22 1.16 -9.74 28.64
N PRO A 23 1.70 -10.97 28.62
CA PRO A 23 2.49 -11.46 27.49
C PRO A 23 1.62 -11.71 26.26
N ALA A 24 2.14 -11.34 25.10
CA ALA A 24 1.50 -11.57 23.81
C ALA A 24 2.41 -12.36 22.85
N THR A 25 1.82 -13.30 22.14
CA THR A 25 2.54 -14.10 21.13
C THR A 25 2.20 -13.63 19.73
N LEU A 26 3.23 -13.20 18.98
CA LEU A 26 3.06 -12.79 17.59
C LEU A 26 3.22 -14.00 16.65
N GLN A 27 2.16 -14.31 15.93
CA GLN A 27 2.15 -15.33 14.89
C GLN A 27 1.97 -14.66 13.51
N LYS A 28 2.83 -15.03 12.57
CA LYS A 28 2.70 -14.56 11.19
C LYS A 28 1.70 -15.39 10.43
N ALA A 29 0.82 -14.75 9.64
CA ALA A 29 -0.07 -15.45 8.73
C ALA A 29 0.73 -16.40 7.81
N LYS A 30 0.32 -17.66 7.74
CA LYS A 30 1.03 -18.73 7.01
C LYS A 30 0.96 -18.58 5.48
N VAL A 31 -0.02 -17.84 4.99
CA VAL A 31 -0.25 -17.62 3.56
C VAL A 31 -0.13 -16.16 3.18
N ARG A 32 0.22 -15.92 1.92
CA ARG A 32 0.25 -14.57 1.37
C ARG A 32 -1.18 -14.11 1.11
N ILE A 33 -1.63 -13.11 1.85
CA ILE A 33 -2.99 -12.58 1.80
C ILE A 33 -2.96 -11.24 1.05
N LYS A 34 -3.91 -11.03 0.12
CA LYS A 34 -4.12 -9.72 -0.53
C LYS A 34 -4.74 -8.73 0.46
N GLN A 35 -4.56 -7.43 0.23
CA GLN A 35 -5.00 -6.41 1.19
C GLN A 35 -6.50 -6.45 1.46
N SER A 36 -7.34 -6.53 0.43
CA SER A 36 -8.79 -6.63 0.57
C SER A 36 -9.21 -7.85 1.40
N ARG A 37 -8.58 -9.00 1.17
CA ARG A 37 -8.85 -10.20 1.96
C ARG A 37 -8.37 -10.07 3.41
N ALA A 38 -7.24 -9.38 3.64
CA ALA A 38 -6.74 -9.14 4.99
C ALA A 38 -7.71 -8.24 5.79
N VAL A 39 -8.26 -7.19 5.18
CA VAL A 39 -9.31 -6.35 5.79
C VAL A 39 -10.50 -7.20 6.25
N GLN A 40 -11.01 -8.07 5.38
CA GLN A 40 -12.13 -8.98 5.74
C GLN A 40 -11.79 -9.90 6.92
N LEU A 41 -10.59 -10.51 6.90
CA LEU A 41 -10.17 -11.44 7.96
C LEU A 41 -10.04 -10.74 9.32
N VAL A 42 -9.52 -9.50 9.35
CA VAL A 42 -9.45 -8.71 10.60
C VAL A 42 -10.85 -8.32 11.06
N ARG A 43 -11.69 -7.80 10.18
CA ARG A 43 -13.09 -7.42 10.49
C ARG A 43 -13.88 -8.60 11.06
N ASP A 44 -13.78 -9.75 10.42
CA ASP A 44 -14.55 -10.95 10.73
C ASP A 44 -13.90 -11.77 11.86
N LYS A 45 -12.75 -11.31 12.42
CA LYS A 45 -11.94 -12.04 13.42
C LYS A 45 -11.59 -13.46 12.99
N ALA A 46 -11.33 -13.64 11.72
CA ALA A 46 -11.15 -14.93 11.05
C ALA A 46 -9.67 -15.32 10.89
N GLY A 47 -8.91 -15.29 11.99
CA GLY A 47 -7.51 -15.74 12.05
C GLY A 47 -6.49 -14.68 11.65
N LEU A 48 -6.88 -13.40 11.62
CA LEU A 48 -5.98 -12.26 11.54
C LEU A 48 -6.46 -11.17 12.50
N ASP A 49 -5.63 -10.79 13.46
CA ASP A 49 -5.99 -9.85 14.51
C ASP A 49 -5.57 -8.42 14.19
N ILE A 50 -4.46 -8.26 13.47
CA ILE A 50 -3.88 -6.95 13.14
C ILE A 50 -3.23 -6.96 11.76
N MET A 51 -3.31 -5.83 11.08
CA MET A 51 -2.59 -5.59 9.83
C MET A 51 -2.04 -4.17 9.78
N TRP A 52 -0.98 -3.96 9.01
CA TRP A 52 -0.54 -2.61 8.64
C TRP A 52 -0.99 -2.32 7.22
N THR A 53 -1.48 -1.14 7.00
CA THR A 53 -1.98 -0.73 5.69
C THR A 53 -2.05 0.79 5.57
N MET A 54 -2.23 1.29 4.36
CA MET A 54 -2.67 2.64 4.12
C MET A 54 -4.14 2.78 4.54
N THR A 55 -4.51 3.88 5.16
CA THR A 55 -5.90 4.12 5.56
C THR A 55 -6.77 4.60 4.39
N SER A 56 -8.08 4.44 4.55
CA SER A 56 -9.13 5.06 3.75
C SER A 56 -10.41 5.11 4.60
N VAL A 57 -11.36 5.96 4.22
CA VAL A 57 -12.67 6.06 4.91
C VAL A 57 -13.31 4.68 5.03
N ASP A 58 -13.43 3.95 3.92
CA ASP A 58 -14.01 2.61 3.88
C ASP A 58 -13.31 1.61 4.83
N ARG A 59 -11.99 1.67 4.96
CA ARG A 59 -11.25 0.79 5.88
C ARG A 59 -11.46 1.17 7.34
N GLU A 60 -11.54 2.45 7.66
CA GLU A 60 -11.79 2.93 9.02
C GLU A 60 -13.23 2.69 9.48
N GLU A 61 -14.19 2.61 8.56
CA GLU A 61 -15.55 2.17 8.86
C GLU A 61 -15.64 0.67 9.18
N GLN A 62 -14.76 -0.14 8.60
CA GLN A 62 -14.75 -1.59 8.80
C GLN A 62 -13.84 -2.06 9.93
N LEU A 63 -12.81 -1.32 10.28
CA LEU A 63 -11.76 -1.69 11.23
C LEU A 63 -11.52 -0.60 12.26
N LEU A 64 -11.01 -0.98 13.43
CA LEU A 64 -10.50 -0.04 14.41
C LEU A 64 -9.14 0.51 13.99
N PRO A 65 -9.02 1.80 13.58
CA PRO A 65 -7.75 2.35 13.13
C PRO A 65 -6.86 2.75 14.32
N ILE A 66 -5.62 2.28 14.30
CA ILE A 66 -4.55 2.80 15.16
C ILE A 66 -3.77 3.82 14.34
N ARG A 67 -4.11 5.11 14.47
CA ARG A 67 -3.60 6.19 13.62
C ARG A 67 -2.19 6.63 14.00
N ILE A 68 -1.23 5.70 14.01
CA ILE A 68 0.19 5.98 14.23
C ILE A 68 0.91 5.88 12.88
N PRO A 69 1.56 6.96 12.40
CA PRO A 69 2.27 6.93 11.11
C PRO A 69 3.56 6.11 11.24
N LEU A 70 3.48 4.82 10.95
CA LEU A 70 4.58 3.86 11.13
C LEU A 70 5.85 4.23 10.37
N GLN A 71 5.75 5.00 9.29
CA GLN A 71 6.88 5.45 8.48
C GLN A 71 7.06 6.98 8.51
N LYS A 72 6.59 7.66 9.55
CA LYS A 72 6.78 9.11 9.74
C LYS A 72 6.45 9.91 8.46
N TRP A 73 5.32 9.61 7.82
CA TRP A 73 4.80 10.26 6.61
C TRP A 73 5.60 10.00 5.32
N LEU A 74 6.69 9.22 5.34
CA LEU A 74 7.48 8.91 4.13
C LEU A 74 6.64 8.28 3.02
N LEU A 75 5.61 7.50 3.36
CA LEU A 75 4.67 6.95 2.37
C LEU A 75 3.78 7.99 1.68
N GLY A 76 3.75 9.22 2.19
CA GLY A 76 3.06 10.34 1.53
C GLY A 76 3.82 10.88 0.31
N HIS A 77 5.13 10.63 0.24
CA HIS A 77 5.95 11.01 -0.89
C HIS A 77 5.94 9.91 -1.94
N ARG A 78 5.66 10.26 -3.18
CA ARG A 78 5.66 9.34 -4.32
C ARG A 78 6.73 9.75 -5.31
N ILE A 79 7.48 8.78 -5.78
CA ILE A 79 8.38 8.91 -6.93
C ILE A 79 7.91 7.97 -8.02
N PHE A 80 8.06 8.37 -9.27
CA PHE A 80 7.70 7.53 -10.39
C PHE A 80 8.77 6.46 -10.61
N ILE A 81 8.32 5.23 -10.88
CA ILE A 81 9.16 4.18 -11.45
C ILE A 81 8.82 4.16 -12.93
N ILE A 82 9.79 4.44 -13.78
CA ILE A 82 9.62 4.54 -15.21
C ILE A 82 10.51 3.54 -15.93
N ARG A 83 10.25 3.31 -17.23
CA ARG A 83 11.14 2.52 -18.06
C ARG A 83 12.46 3.26 -18.30
N ASP A 84 13.52 2.49 -18.48
CA ASP A 84 14.81 3.04 -18.92
C ASP A 84 14.66 3.80 -20.25
N GLY A 85 15.34 4.93 -20.36
CA GLY A 85 15.28 5.83 -21.51
C GLY A 85 14.05 6.74 -21.60
N GLU A 86 13.05 6.61 -20.72
CA GLU A 86 11.80 7.41 -20.76
C GLU A 86 11.87 8.73 -19.94
N GLN A 87 13.01 9.07 -19.35
CA GLN A 87 13.15 10.25 -18.47
C GLN A 87 12.70 11.54 -19.17
N ALA A 88 13.09 11.76 -20.41
CA ALA A 88 12.75 12.98 -21.14
C ALA A 88 11.23 13.24 -21.25
N LYS A 89 10.42 12.18 -21.27
CA LYS A 89 8.95 12.26 -21.27
C LYS A 89 8.42 12.84 -19.96
N PHE A 90 9.09 12.54 -18.84
CA PHE A 90 8.70 13.00 -17.52
C PHE A 90 9.29 14.36 -17.15
N ASP A 91 10.39 14.76 -17.75
CA ASP A 91 10.99 16.07 -17.55
C ASP A 91 10.10 17.23 -18.03
N THR A 92 9.14 16.93 -18.92
CA THR A 92 8.16 17.90 -19.40
C THR A 92 6.91 18.00 -18.52
N VAL A 93 6.74 17.11 -17.54
CA VAL A 93 5.55 17.06 -16.67
C VAL A 93 5.73 18.06 -15.52
N ALA A 94 5.12 19.23 -15.64
CA ALA A 94 5.17 20.28 -14.63
C ALA A 94 3.87 20.45 -13.83
N ASN A 95 2.77 19.84 -14.27
CA ASN A 95 1.44 20.00 -13.65
C ASN A 95 0.55 18.76 -13.84
N MET A 96 -0.60 18.77 -13.17
CA MET A 96 -1.56 17.66 -13.20
C MET A 96 -2.18 17.40 -14.59
N ALA A 97 -2.38 18.45 -15.39
CA ALA A 97 -2.94 18.28 -16.73
C ALA A 97 -1.97 17.51 -17.65
N GLU A 98 -0.69 17.81 -17.57
CA GLU A 98 0.36 17.08 -18.30
C GLU A 98 0.52 15.64 -17.76
N LEU A 99 0.45 15.45 -16.43
CA LEU A 99 0.49 14.13 -15.84
C LEU A 99 -0.71 13.27 -16.27
N SER A 100 -1.90 13.87 -16.45
CA SER A 100 -3.11 13.14 -16.86
C SER A 100 -3.02 12.54 -18.27
N ALA A 101 -2.12 13.03 -19.11
CA ALA A 101 -1.83 12.45 -20.41
C ALA A 101 -1.07 11.13 -20.32
N LEU A 102 -0.48 10.83 -19.17
CA LEU A 102 0.26 9.60 -18.89
C LEU A 102 -0.60 8.60 -18.12
N ARG A 103 -0.27 7.33 -18.23
CA ARG A 103 -0.99 6.24 -17.57
C ARG A 103 -0.24 5.75 -16.34
N ALA A 104 -0.90 5.76 -15.19
CA ALA A 104 -0.39 5.22 -13.94
C ALA A 104 -0.61 3.70 -13.84
N GLY A 105 0.30 2.98 -13.17
CA GLY A 105 0.13 1.59 -12.79
C GLY A 105 -0.08 1.44 -11.29
N GLN A 106 -1.13 0.72 -10.85
CA GLN A 106 -1.44 0.53 -9.43
C GLN A 106 -1.96 -0.87 -9.13
N GLY A 107 -1.87 -1.28 -7.86
CA GLY A 107 -2.58 -2.46 -7.37
C GLY A 107 -4.09 -2.20 -7.36
N HIS A 108 -4.89 -3.15 -7.87
CA HIS A 108 -6.33 -2.98 -8.06
C HIS A 108 -7.11 -2.69 -6.77
N ASP A 109 -6.61 -3.14 -5.62
CA ASP A 109 -7.21 -2.98 -4.29
C ASP A 109 -6.44 -1.99 -3.40
N TRP A 110 -5.56 -1.18 -3.99
CA TRP A 110 -4.85 -0.14 -3.25
C TRP A 110 -5.68 1.14 -3.16
N PRO A 111 -5.72 1.81 -1.99
CA PRO A 111 -6.42 3.09 -1.86
C PRO A 111 -5.94 4.17 -2.83
N ASP A 112 -4.65 4.14 -3.19
CA ASP A 112 -4.06 5.05 -4.17
C ASP A 112 -4.76 4.99 -5.53
N THR A 113 -5.28 3.83 -5.93
CA THR A 113 -6.00 3.66 -7.20
C THR A 113 -7.20 4.60 -7.30
N GLU A 114 -8.01 4.67 -6.24
CA GLU A 114 -9.18 5.55 -6.20
C GLU A 114 -8.78 7.02 -6.07
N ILE A 115 -7.73 7.32 -5.31
CA ILE A 115 -7.19 8.69 -5.19
C ILE A 115 -6.76 9.21 -6.57
N LEU A 116 -6.01 8.42 -7.35
CA LEU A 116 -5.56 8.81 -8.67
C LEU A 116 -6.73 8.99 -9.64
N ARG A 117 -7.71 8.08 -9.64
CA ARG A 117 -8.92 8.17 -10.48
C ARG A 117 -9.74 9.40 -10.13
N HIS A 118 -9.93 9.70 -8.84
CA HIS A 118 -10.65 10.88 -8.39
C HIS A 118 -9.99 12.18 -8.87
N ASN A 119 -8.65 12.16 -9.01
CA ASN A 119 -7.89 13.26 -9.59
C ASN A 119 -7.77 13.18 -11.13
N GLN A 120 -8.65 12.42 -11.78
CA GLN A 120 -8.76 12.32 -13.24
C GLN A 120 -7.52 11.72 -13.93
N LEU A 121 -6.69 10.98 -13.21
CA LEU A 121 -5.56 10.26 -13.78
C LEU A 121 -6.01 8.91 -14.35
N THR A 122 -5.49 8.55 -15.50
CA THR A 122 -5.73 7.24 -16.12
C THR A 122 -4.93 6.16 -15.39
N VAL A 123 -5.60 5.16 -14.79
CA VAL A 123 -4.96 4.12 -13.98
C VAL A 123 -5.20 2.74 -14.57
N GLN A 124 -4.11 2.04 -14.90
CA GLN A 124 -4.09 0.62 -15.22
C GLN A 124 -3.82 -0.17 -13.94
N THR A 125 -4.56 -1.24 -13.72
CA THR A 125 -4.41 -2.00 -12.48
C THR A 125 -3.96 -3.43 -12.70
N SER A 126 -3.27 -3.99 -11.69
CA SER A 126 -2.91 -5.41 -11.64
C SER A 126 -3.29 -6.00 -10.28
N PRO A 127 -3.81 -7.23 -10.24
CA PRO A 127 -4.01 -7.97 -8.99
C PRO A 127 -2.71 -8.55 -8.41
N ASP A 128 -1.62 -8.52 -9.18
CA ASP A 128 -0.31 -9.04 -8.80
C ASP A 128 0.74 -7.94 -8.81
N TYR A 129 1.45 -7.78 -7.68
CA TYR A 129 2.52 -6.81 -7.53
C TYR A 129 3.65 -7.00 -8.57
N GLY A 130 4.08 -8.24 -8.80
CA GLY A 130 5.08 -8.53 -9.84
C GLY A 130 4.55 -8.28 -11.26
N GLY A 131 3.24 -8.40 -11.46
CA GLY A 131 2.57 -8.08 -12.70
C GLY A 131 2.68 -6.62 -13.09
N LEU A 132 2.69 -5.70 -12.11
CA LEU A 132 2.88 -4.27 -12.40
C LEU A 132 4.21 -4.01 -13.10
N PHE A 133 5.32 -4.57 -12.64
CA PHE A 133 6.62 -4.37 -13.28
C PHE A 133 6.66 -4.93 -14.70
N ARG A 134 6.09 -6.11 -14.94
CA ARG A 134 5.97 -6.67 -16.29
C ARG A 134 5.09 -5.82 -17.21
N MET A 135 4.03 -5.23 -16.67
CA MET A 135 3.16 -4.32 -17.42
C MET A 135 3.85 -3.00 -17.75
N LEU A 136 4.63 -2.45 -16.81
CA LEU A 136 5.44 -1.26 -17.04
C LEU A 136 6.48 -1.51 -18.14
N GLU A 137 7.21 -2.61 -18.05
CA GLU A 137 8.20 -3.03 -19.06
C GLU A 137 7.56 -3.20 -20.44
N ALA A 138 6.36 -3.81 -20.50
CA ALA A 138 5.59 -3.99 -21.74
C ALA A 138 4.89 -2.70 -22.23
N GLY A 139 5.11 -1.53 -21.61
CA GLY A 139 4.51 -0.25 -22.01
C GLY A 139 3.01 -0.14 -21.84
N ARG A 140 2.40 -0.97 -20.98
CA ARG A 140 0.95 -0.93 -20.73
C ARG A 140 0.52 0.29 -19.93
N PHE A 141 1.43 0.86 -19.17
CA PHE A 141 1.33 2.15 -18.50
C PHE A 141 2.70 2.83 -18.47
N ASP A 142 2.78 4.06 -17.98
CA ASP A 142 3.96 4.91 -18.12
C ASP A 142 4.76 5.02 -16.80
N TYR A 143 4.08 4.97 -15.61
CA TYR A 143 4.71 5.10 -14.29
C TYR A 143 3.96 4.38 -13.18
#